data_4945bea1ec29073e5b898138bc417630
#
_entry.id   4945bea1ec29073e5b898138bc417630
#
_cell.length_a   1.000
_cell.length_b   1.000
_cell.length_c   1.000
_cell.angle_alpha   90.00
_cell.angle_beta   90.00
_cell.angle_gamma   90.00
#
_symmetry.space_group_name_H-M   'P 1'
#
loop_
_entity.id
_entity.type
_entity.pdbx_description
1 polymer ?
#
loop_
_entity_poly.entity_id
_entity_poly.type
_entity_poly.pdbx_seq_one_letter_code
_entity_poly.pdbx_strand_id
1 'polypeptide(L)'
;LYEMEVDSMFNFLQNHATRWAGKSVEEIRREAARLVTKRRVGKEWAFSTLDDRAKGIFINSKYGSTKGLPELKKELSHSVSSGFSPVGCDTLKSLVDHEMGHQIDAFLGVGNDSRVKGLFSSLGKKDVIGVELSRYGKTNIAEFIAEGWAEYRNNPSPRPVAKQIGEIIMELASRRGVVK
;
A
#
# COMPACT_ATOMS: atom_id res chain seq x y z
N LEU A 1 -3.27 12.70 -13.00
CA LEU A 1 -3.50 11.54 -12.14
C LEU A 1 -4.41 10.51 -12.80
N TYR A 2 -5.65 10.89 -13.13
CA TYR A 2 -6.63 9.99 -13.77
C TYR A 2 -6.07 9.28 -15.01
N GLU A 3 -5.44 10.01 -15.93
CA GLU A 3 -4.84 9.43 -17.13
C GLU A 3 -3.72 8.44 -16.81
N MET A 4 -2.92 8.71 -15.79
CA MET A 4 -1.85 7.79 -15.34
C MET A 4 -2.42 6.50 -14.77
N GLU A 5 -3.50 6.57 -13.99
CA GLU A 5 -4.17 5.38 -13.47
C GLU A 5 -4.85 4.58 -14.59
N VAL A 6 -5.44 5.25 -15.57
CA VAL A 6 -6.00 4.60 -16.77
C VAL A 6 -4.91 3.86 -17.53
N ASP A 7 -3.75 4.49 -17.74
CA ASP A 7 -2.62 3.87 -18.44
C ASP A 7 -2.06 2.68 -17.65
N SER A 8 -1.94 2.80 -16.33
CA SER A 8 -1.50 1.71 -15.46
C SER A 8 -2.48 0.52 -15.51
N MET A 9 -3.79 0.81 -15.43
CA MET A 9 -4.83 -0.21 -15.55
C MET A 9 -4.87 -0.84 -16.95
N PHE A 10 -4.68 -0.04 -18.00
CA PHE A 10 -4.58 -0.52 -19.38
C PHE A 10 -3.42 -1.51 -19.53
N ASN A 11 -2.24 -1.15 -19.06
CA ASN A 11 -1.07 -2.02 -19.11
C ASN A 11 -1.28 -3.31 -18.32
N PHE A 12 -1.92 -3.22 -17.15
CA PHE A 12 -2.29 -4.39 -16.37
C PHE A 12 -3.24 -5.32 -17.14
N LEU A 13 -4.32 -4.79 -17.70
CA LEU A 13 -5.29 -5.58 -18.46
C LEU A 13 -4.65 -6.22 -19.69
N GLN A 14 -3.82 -5.49 -20.41
CA GLN A 14 -3.14 -5.97 -21.62
C GLN A 14 -2.17 -7.12 -21.30
N ASN A 15 -1.45 -7.06 -20.20
CA ASN A 15 -0.35 -7.98 -19.90
C ASN A 15 -0.73 -9.15 -19.00
N HIS A 16 -1.80 -9.04 -18.21
CA HIS A 16 -2.11 -10.01 -17.15
C HIS A 16 -3.50 -10.64 -17.24
N ALA A 17 -4.34 -10.18 -18.13
CA ALA A 17 -5.70 -10.69 -18.23
C ALA A 17 -5.94 -11.40 -19.57
N THR A 18 -5.85 -12.73 -19.57
CA THR A 18 -6.15 -13.59 -20.74
C THR A 18 -7.51 -13.28 -21.39
N ARG A 19 -8.47 -12.83 -20.60
CA ARG A 19 -9.80 -12.39 -21.06
C ARG A 19 -9.74 -11.25 -22.07
N TRP A 20 -8.65 -10.47 -22.10
CA TRP A 20 -8.46 -9.33 -23.00
C TRP A 20 -7.56 -9.66 -24.19
N ALA A 21 -7.06 -10.90 -24.27
CA ALA A 21 -6.32 -11.37 -25.42
C ALA A 21 -7.19 -11.27 -26.69
N GLY A 22 -6.68 -10.60 -27.71
CA GLY A 22 -7.38 -10.40 -28.97
C GLY A 22 -8.38 -9.23 -29.00
N LYS A 23 -8.53 -8.47 -27.91
CA LYS A 23 -9.30 -7.22 -27.88
C LYS A 23 -8.49 -6.06 -28.44
N SER A 24 -9.18 -5.08 -29.07
CA SER A 24 -8.52 -3.88 -29.55
C SER A 24 -7.97 -3.02 -28.42
N VAL A 25 -6.94 -2.24 -28.70
CA VAL A 25 -6.36 -1.25 -27.77
C VAL A 25 -7.44 -0.33 -27.20
N GLU A 26 -8.39 0.11 -28.04
CA GLU A 26 -9.48 1.00 -27.64
C GLU A 26 -10.47 0.33 -26.67
N GLU A 27 -10.80 -0.95 -26.87
CA GLU A 27 -11.65 -1.72 -25.95
C GLU A 27 -10.99 -1.87 -24.59
N ILE A 28 -9.70 -2.23 -24.56
CA ILE A 28 -8.94 -2.40 -23.32
C ILE A 28 -8.83 -1.05 -22.60
N ARG A 29 -8.53 0.04 -23.32
CA ARG A 29 -8.41 1.39 -22.73
C ARG A 29 -9.74 1.90 -22.18
N ARG A 30 -10.84 1.65 -22.85
CA ARG A 30 -12.19 1.97 -22.37
C ARG A 30 -12.53 1.25 -21.07
N GLU A 31 -12.21 -0.04 -21.00
CA GLU A 31 -12.42 -0.81 -19.78
C GLU A 31 -11.49 -0.36 -18.63
N ALA A 32 -10.23 -0.04 -18.92
CA ALA A 32 -9.31 0.56 -17.95
C ALA A 32 -9.89 1.86 -17.36
N ALA A 33 -10.35 2.77 -18.22
CA ALA A 33 -10.99 4.00 -17.79
C ALA A 33 -12.24 3.74 -16.93
N ARG A 34 -13.07 2.75 -17.30
CA ARG A 34 -14.26 2.36 -16.53
C ARG A 34 -13.91 1.82 -15.15
N LEU A 35 -12.86 1.01 -15.04
CA LEU A 35 -12.40 0.42 -13.78
C LEU A 35 -11.79 1.49 -12.86
N VAL A 36 -10.99 2.40 -13.41
CA VAL A 36 -10.43 3.53 -12.66
C VAL A 36 -11.54 4.43 -12.13
N THR A 37 -12.53 4.77 -12.94
CA THR A 37 -13.68 5.57 -12.50
C THR A 37 -14.47 4.88 -11.39
N LYS A 38 -14.64 3.56 -11.44
CA LYS A 38 -15.29 2.79 -10.37
C LYS A 38 -14.51 2.77 -9.06
N ARG A 39 -13.18 2.83 -9.10
CA ARG A 39 -12.31 2.88 -7.92
C ARG A 39 -12.39 4.19 -7.13
N ARG A 40 -13.17 5.16 -7.57
CA ARG A 40 -13.34 6.45 -6.89
C ARG A 40 -12.01 7.20 -6.73
N VAL A 41 -11.28 7.35 -7.83
CA VAL A 41 -10.06 8.16 -7.91
C VAL A 41 -10.25 9.48 -7.18
N GLY A 42 -9.30 9.83 -6.30
CA GLY A 42 -9.33 11.07 -5.52
C GLY A 42 -10.01 10.96 -4.15
N LYS A 43 -10.35 9.75 -3.69
CA LYS A 43 -10.77 9.50 -2.29
C LYS A 43 -9.65 8.98 -1.41
N GLU A 44 -8.61 8.46 -2.00
CA GLU A 44 -7.42 8.03 -1.29
C GLU A 44 -6.76 9.22 -0.59
N TRP A 45 -6.25 9.03 0.60
CA TRP A 45 -5.47 10.04 1.33
C TRP A 45 -4.13 10.30 0.68
N ALA A 46 -3.48 9.23 0.23
CA ALA A 46 -2.23 9.22 -0.52
C ALA A 46 -2.20 7.98 -1.42
N PHE A 47 -1.22 7.94 -2.31
CA PHE A 47 -0.85 6.75 -3.08
C PHE A 47 0.61 6.84 -3.49
N SER A 48 1.22 5.70 -3.79
CA SER A 48 2.55 5.63 -4.38
C SER A 48 2.52 5.00 -5.77
N THR A 49 3.45 5.38 -6.61
CA THR A 49 3.60 4.81 -7.95
C THR A 49 5.06 4.61 -8.32
N LEU A 50 5.31 3.55 -9.08
CA LEU A 50 6.59 3.22 -9.69
C LEU A 50 6.60 3.53 -11.19
N ASP A 51 5.53 4.10 -11.73
CA ASP A 51 5.47 4.52 -13.13
C ASP A 51 6.60 5.49 -13.44
N ASP A 52 7.39 5.18 -14.48
CA ASP A 52 8.57 5.98 -14.84
C ASP A 52 8.24 7.45 -15.17
N ARG A 53 6.99 7.73 -15.53
CA ARG A 53 6.51 9.08 -15.83
C ARG A 53 6.28 9.92 -14.57
N ALA A 54 6.06 9.28 -13.41
CA ALA A 54 5.78 9.98 -12.16
C ALA A 54 6.02 9.06 -10.94
N LYS A 55 7.29 8.66 -10.74
CA LYS A 55 7.68 7.91 -9.53
C LYS A 55 7.54 8.78 -8.29
N GLY A 56 6.95 8.25 -7.25
CA GLY A 56 6.89 8.94 -5.96
C GLY A 56 5.67 8.62 -5.13
N ILE A 57 5.56 9.37 -4.05
CA ILE A 57 4.44 9.37 -3.12
C ILE A 57 3.65 10.66 -3.35
N PHE A 58 2.35 10.52 -3.55
CA PHE A 58 1.44 11.62 -3.82
C PHE A 58 0.42 11.70 -2.70
N ILE A 59 0.29 12.87 -2.10
CA ILE A 59 -0.72 13.16 -1.08
C ILE A 59 -1.86 13.90 -1.76
N ASN A 60 -3.09 13.46 -1.52
CA ASN A 60 -4.26 14.13 -2.05
C ASN A 60 -4.29 15.59 -1.56
N SER A 61 -4.40 16.53 -2.49
CA SER A 61 -4.36 17.98 -2.20
C SER A 61 -5.47 18.44 -1.25
N LYS A 62 -6.60 17.73 -1.21
CA LYS A 62 -7.65 17.96 -0.21
C LYS A 62 -7.10 17.86 1.22
N TYR A 63 -6.23 16.88 1.47
CA TYR A 63 -5.68 16.57 2.79
C TYR A 63 -4.28 17.15 3.02
N GLY A 64 -3.50 17.32 1.96
CA GLY A 64 -2.13 17.85 2.01
C GLY A 64 -2.04 19.38 2.20
N SER A 65 -3.17 20.09 2.34
CA SER A 65 -3.21 21.52 2.61
C SER A 65 -3.36 21.80 4.11
N THR A 66 -2.95 23.00 4.54
CA THR A 66 -3.11 23.47 5.93
C THR A 66 -4.56 23.38 6.43
N LYS A 67 -5.53 23.57 5.52
CA LYS A 67 -6.96 23.45 5.82
C LYS A 67 -7.44 21.99 5.90
N GLY A 68 -6.82 21.09 5.15
CA GLY A 68 -7.20 19.69 5.09
C GLY A 68 -6.57 18.81 6.17
N LEU A 69 -5.43 19.22 6.74
CA LEU A 69 -4.71 18.42 7.74
C LEU A 69 -5.53 18.06 8.99
N PRO A 70 -6.37 18.95 9.57
CA PRO A 70 -7.19 18.58 10.71
C PRO A 70 -8.22 17.49 10.37
N GLU A 71 -8.84 17.55 9.18
CA GLU A 71 -9.78 16.53 8.69
C GLU A 71 -9.06 15.20 8.51
N LEU A 72 -7.89 15.21 7.83
CA LEU A 72 -7.07 14.03 7.66
C LEU A 72 -6.71 13.38 9.00
N LYS A 73 -6.25 14.17 9.97
CA LYS A 73 -5.91 13.67 11.31
C LYS A 73 -7.11 12.96 11.97
N LYS A 74 -8.30 13.55 11.86
CA LYS A 74 -9.53 12.95 12.39
C LYS A 74 -9.85 11.62 11.71
N GLU A 75 -9.74 11.56 10.38
CA GLU A 75 -9.98 10.34 9.61
C GLU A 75 -8.96 9.25 9.94
N LEU A 76 -7.67 9.59 10.06
CA LEU A 76 -6.61 8.65 10.43
C LEU A 76 -6.82 8.12 11.86
N SER A 77 -7.13 8.98 12.83
CA SER A 77 -7.43 8.54 14.20
C SER A 77 -8.65 7.62 14.26
N HIS A 78 -9.69 7.90 13.47
CA HIS A 78 -10.84 7.01 13.34
C HIS A 78 -10.46 5.68 12.69
N SER A 79 -9.61 5.70 11.67
CA SER A 79 -9.12 4.49 11.00
C SER A 79 -8.37 3.57 11.96
N VAL A 80 -7.49 4.13 12.79
CA VAL A 80 -6.76 3.36 13.82
C VAL A 80 -7.72 2.84 14.88
N SER A 81 -8.59 3.69 15.43
CA SER A 81 -9.52 3.28 16.51
C SER A 81 -10.52 2.21 16.07
N SER A 82 -10.87 2.18 14.78
CA SER A 82 -11.72 1.14 14.21
C SER A 82 -10.96 -0.16 13.86
N GLY A 83 -9.63 -0.18 13.95
CA GLY A 83 -8.79 -1.31 13.53
C GLY A 83 -8.66 -1.47 12.02
N PHE A 84 -9.05 -0.45 11.25
CA PHE A 84 -8.84 -0.45 9.81
C PHE A 84 -7.36 -0.25 9.47
N SER A 85 -6.70 0.72 10.12
CA SER A 85 -5.25 0.94 10.06
C SER A 85 -4.56 0.45 11.34
N PRO A 86 -3.23 0.24 11.32
CA PRO A 86 -2.49 -0.31 12.44
C PRO A 86 -2.34 0.69 13.60
N VAL A 87 -2.00 0.17 14.75
CA VAL A 87 -1.77 0.96 15.97
C VAL A 87 -0.61 1.95 15.77
N GLY A 88 -0.80 3.19 16.20
CA GLY A 88 0.20 4.26 16.07
C GLY A 88 0.26 4.92 14.67
N CYS A 89 -0.62 4.53 13.74
CA CYS A 89 -0.64 5.04 12.36
C CYS A 89 -1.71 6.13 12.14
N ASP A 90 -1.83 7.08 13.06
CA ASP A 90 -2.83 8.17 13.03
C ASP A 90 -2.27 9.53 12.62
N THR A 91 -1.12 9.56 11.94
CA THR A 91 -0.41 10.78 11.55
C THR A 91 -0.14 10.84 10.03
N LEU A 92 0.09 12.05 9.51
CA LEU A 92 0.56 12.21 8.12
C LEU A 92 1.87 11.46 7.89
N LYS A 93 2.76 11.42 8.88
CA LYS A 93 4.01 10.65 8.80
C LYS A 93 3.73 9.17 8.59
N SER A 94 2.81 8.57 9.36
CA SER A 94 2.47 7.16 9.21
C SER A 94 1.80 6.85 7.86
N LEU A 95 1.04 7.79 7.31
CA LEU A 95 0.49 7.67 5.95
C LEU A 95 1.62 7.64 4.90
N VAL A 96 2.61 8.53 5.02
CA VAL A 96 3.79 8.53 4.13
C VAL A 96 4.61 7.26 4.32
N ASP A 97 4.79 6.78 5.54
CA ASP A 97 5.52 5.53 5.81
C ASP A 97 4.79 4.30 5.22
N HIS A 98 3.44 4.29 5.18
CA HIS A 98 2.67 3.27 4.50
C HIS A 98 3.00 3.25 2.99
N GLU A 99 2.91 4.41 2.32
CA GLU A 99 3.24 4.51 0.90
C GLU A 99 4.72 4.18 0.62
N MET A 100 5.61 4.54 1.55
CA MET A 100 7.02 4.13 1.48
C MET A 100 7.16 2.60 1.58
N GLY A 101 6.31 1.93 2.34
CA GLY A 101 6.27 0.47 2.42
C GLY A 101 6.07 -0.18 1.04
N HIS A 102 5.19 0.36 0.21
CA HIS A 102 5.02 -0.11 -1.18
C HIS A 102 6.27 0.12 -2.04
N GLN A 103 6.93 1.29 -1.90
CA GLN A 103 8.18 1.56 -2.63
C GLN A 103 9.31 0.61 -2.19
N ILE A 104 9.41 0.34 -0.89
CA ILE A 104 10.37 -0.59 -0.30
C ILE A 104 10.11 -2.01 -0.79
N ASP A 105 8.86 -2.46 -0.79
CA ASP A 105 8.49 -3.79 -1.31
C ASP A 105 8.91 -3.94 -2.76
N ALA A 106 8.57 -2.99 -3.60
CA ALA A 106 8.94 -3.01 -5.02
C ALA A 106 10.45 -2.99 -5.23
N PHE A 107 11.20 -2.23 -4.45
CA PHE A 107 12.65 -2.12 -4.57
C PHE A 107 13.40 -3.35 -4.03
N LEU A 108 13.00 -3.86 -2.86
CA LEU A 108 13.66 -4.98 -2.18
C LEU A 108 13.08 -6.35 -2.55
N GLY A 109 11.85 -6.39 -3.08
CA GLY A 109 11.12 -7.62 -3.36
C GLY A 109 10.63 -8.32 -2.09
N VAL A 110 10.21 -7.54 -1.08
CA VAL A 110 9.79 -8.04 0.24
C VAL A 110 8.65 -9.05 0.13
N GLY A 111 7.67 -8.78 -0.74
CA GLY A 111 6.55 -9.68 -1.02
C GLY A 111 6.96 -11.01 -1.66
N ASN A 112 8.21 -11.13 -2.14
CA ASN A 112 8.77 -12.38 -2.64
C ASN A 112 9.52 -13.17 -1.57
N ASP A 113 9.86 -12.59 -0.42
CA ASP A 113 10.50 -13.27 0.69
C ASP A 113 9.58 -14.36 1.27
N SER A 114 10.13 -15.58 1.41
CA SER A 114 9.37 -16.74 1.87
C SER A 114 8.83 -16.58 3.30
N ARG A 115 9.52 -15.83 4.16
CA ARG A 115 9.10 -15.54 5.54
C ARG A 115 7.86 -14.65 5.56
N VAL A 116 7.82 -13.62 4.71
CA VAL A 116 6.67 -12.71 4.57
C VAL A 116 5.47 -13.45 3.98
N LYS A 117 5.68 -14.24 2.91
CA LYS A 117 4.63 -15.10 2.33
C LYS A 117 4.09 -16.10 3.36
N GLY A 118 4.97 -16.73 4.12
CA GLY A 118 4.61 -17.68 5.17
C GLY A 118 3.80 -17.02 6.29
N LEU A 119 4.23 -15.84 6.74
CA LEU A 119 3.54 -15.05 7.77
C LEU A 119 2.12 -14.64 7.30
N PHE A 120 2.02 -14.02 6.13
CA PHE A 120 0.73 -13.63 5.55
C PHE A 120 -0.22 -14.81 5.38
N SER A 121 0.27 -15.91 4.81
CA SER A 121 -0.53 -17.12 4.59
C SER A 121 -0.98 -17.77 5.90
N SER A 122 -0.11 -17.86 6.91
CA SER A 122 -0.43 -18.50 8.19
C SER A 122 -1.47 -17.70 8.98
N LEU A 123 -1.34 -16.37 9.01
CA LEU A 123 -2.31 -15.49 9.67
C LEU A 123 -3.63 -15.42 8.90
N GLY A 124 -3.55 -15.42 7.55
CA GLY A 124 -4.73 -15.44 6.69
C GLY A 124 -5.58 -16.68 6.86
N LYS A 125 -4.95 -17.87 6.98
CA LYS A 125 -5.65 -19.15 7.26
C LYS A 125 -6.36 -19.14 8.61
N LYS A 126 -5.83 -18.42 9.59
CA LYS A 126 -6.44 -18.26 10.94
C LYS A 126 -7.44 -17.11 10.99
N ASP A 127 -7.54 -16.32 9.93
CA ASP A 127 -8.34 -15.10 9.85
C ASP A 127 -8.03 -14.05 10.94
N VAL A 128 -6.76 -13.92 11.31
CA VAL A 128 -6.34 -13.04 12.43
C VAL A 128 -5.55 -11.81 12.00
N ILE A 129 -5.27 -11.62 10.69
CA ILE A 129 -4.50 -10.44 10.22
C ILE A 129 -5.15 -9.13 10.70
N GLY A 130 -6.49 -9.05 10.68
CA GLY A 130 -7.21 -7.86 11.10
C GLY A 130 -7.01 -7.50 12.58
N VAL A 131 -6.69 -8.49 13.42
CA VAL A 131 -6.43 -8.32 14.86
C VAL A 131 -4.94 -8.11 15.12
N GLU A 132 -4.10 -8.94 14.50
CA GLU A 132 -2.65 -8.94 14.71
C GLU A 132 -1.94 -7.76 14.03
N LEU A 133 -2.55 -7.14 13.02
CA LEU A 133 -2.02 -5.99 12.30
C LEU A 133 -3.12 -4.96 12.02
N SER A 134 -3.92 -5.16 10.95
CA SER A 134 -5.01 -4.26 10.57
C SER A 134 -5.98 -4.93 9.60
N ARG A 135 -7.21 -4.41 9.51
CA ARG A 135 -8.16 -4.92 8.53
C ARG A 135 -7.74 -4.59 7.10
N TYR A 136 -7.06 -3.48 6.89
CA TYR A 136 -6.56 -3.11 5.57
C TYR A 136 -5.41 -4.01 5.13
N GLY A 137 -4.49 -4.35 6.02
CA GLY A 137 -3.41 -5.32 5.76
C GLY A 137 -3.89 -6.73 5.39
N LYS A 138 -5.17 -7.07 5.67
CA LYS A 138 -5.79 -8.32 5.23
C LYS A 138 -6.07 -8.36 3.73
N THR A 139 -6.11 -7.22 3.04
CA THR A 139 -6.57 -7.07 1.65
C THR A 139 -5.69 -7.85 0.67
N ASN A 140 -4.38 -7.72 0.80
CA ASN A 140 -3.37 -8.42 0.01
C ASN A 140 -1.99 -8.30 0.66
N ILE A 141 -1.00 -9.03 0.14
CA ILE A 141 0.36 -9.06 0.71
C ILE A 141 1.08 -7.71 0.62
N ALA A 142 0.82 -6.88 -0.40
CA ALA A 142 1.45 -5.57 -0.53
C ALA A 142 0.94 -4.62 0.55
N GLU A 143 -0.38 -4.61 0.83
CA GLU A 143 -0.95 -3.85 1.94
C GLU A 143 -0.49 -4.38 3.31
N PHE A 144 -0.35 -5.71 3.45
CA PHE A 144 0.19 -6.31 4.66
C PHE A 144 1.60 -5.82 4.98
N ILE A 145 2.45 -5.71 3.96
CA ILE A 145 3.82 -5.19 4.09
C ILE A 145 3.80 -3.69 4.43
N ALA A 146 3.02 -2.91 3.70
CA ALA A 146 2.92 -1.46 3.90
C ALA A 146 2.40 -1.11 5.30
N GLU A 147 1.34 -1.79 5.77
CA GLU A 147 0.78 -1.63 7.11
C GLU A 147 1.78 -2.08 8.20
N GLY A 148 2.45 -3.21 8.00
CA GLY A 148 3.48 -3.69 8.92
C GLY A 148 4.66 -2.73 9.05
N TRP A 149 5.13 -2.20 7.92
CA TRP A 149 6.17 -1.17 7.90
C TRP A 149 5.73 0.12 8.60
N ALA A 150 4.52 0.60 8.30
CA ALA A 150 3.98 1.81 8.92
C ALA A 150 3.90 1.69 10.44
N GLU A 151 3.39 0.56 10.96
CA GLU A 151 3.37 0.32 12.41
C GLU A 151 4.77 0.22 12.99
N TYR A 152 5.68 -0.53 12.37
CA TYR A 152 7.06 -0.66 12.82
C TYR A 152 7.76 0.69 12.99
N ARG A 153 7.46 1.64 12.10
CA ARG A 153 8.06 2.98 12.09
C ARG A 153 7.42 3.99 13.04
N ASN A 154 6.16 3.78 13.41
CA ASN A 154 5.37 4.80 14.10
C ASN A 154 4.87 4.35 15.48
N ASN A 155 4.87 3.05 15.77
CA ASN A 155 4.53 2.54 17.09
C ASN A 155 5.82 2.29 17.90
N PRO A 156 6.01 2.95 19.06
CA PRO A 156 7.19 2.70 19.90
C PRO A 156 7.31 1.25 20.41
N SER A 157 6.17 0.52 20.42
CA SER A 157 6.10 -0.89 20.80
C SER A 157 5.31 -1.65 19.74
N PRO A 158 5.91 -1.87 18.54
CA PRO A 158 5.21 -2.50 17.43
C PRO A 158 4.79 -3.93 17.77
N ARG A 159 3.60 -4.31 17.34
CA ARG A 159 3.10 -5.67 17.55
C ARG A 159 4.01 -6.69 16.86
N PRO A 160 3.99 -7.98 17.29
CA PRO A 160 4.92 -8.99 16.77
C PRO A 160 4.94 -9.11 15.25
N VAL A 161 3.79 -8.99 14.59
CA VAL A 161 3.69 -9.06 13.12
C VAL A 161 4.39 -7.88 12.47
N ALA A 162 4.12 -6.65 12.92
CA ALA A 162 4.75 -5.44 12.39
C ALA A 162 6.26 -5.45 12.63
N LYS A 163 6.69 -5.92 13.83
CA LYS A 163 8.10 -6.08 14.15
C LYS A 163 8.81 -7.04 13.21
N GLN A 164 8.24 -8.23 12.97
CA GLN A 164 8.80 -9.20 12.04
C GLN A 164 8.93 -8.65 10.61
N ILE A 165 7.91 -7.97 10.11
CA ILE A 165 7.96 -7.34 8.77
C ILE A 165 9.06 -6.30 8.73
N GLY A 166 9.16 -5.42 9.72
CA GLY A 166 10.18 -4.39 9.79
C GLY A 166 11.60 -4.96 9.85
N GLU A 167 11.84 -5.99 10.66
CA GLU A 167 13.12 -6.67 10.77
C GLU A 167 13.54 -7.35 9.45
N ILE A 168 12.60 -8.01 8.75
CA ILE A 168 12.87 -8.59 7.43
C ILE A 168 13.24 -7.51 6.42
N ILE A 169 12.52 -6.39 6.41
CA ILE A 169 12.83 -5.25 5.52
C ILE A 169 14.23 -4.71 5.80
N MET A 170 14.58 -4.47 7.07
CA MET A 170 15.90 -3.97 7.46
C MET A 170 17.02 -4.93 7.08
N GLU A 171 16.80 -6.24 7.23
CA GLU A 171 17.75 -7.26 6.81
C GLU A 171 17.96 -7.25 5.28
N LEU A 172 16.87 -7.21 4.50
CA LEU A 172 16.96 -7.15 3.04
C LEU A 172 17.66 -5.88 2.55
N ALA A 173 17.37 -4.73 3.20
CA ALA A 173 18.03 -3.47 2.90
C ALA A 173 19.53 -3.51 3.22
N SER A 174 19.92 -4.11 4.36
CA SER A 174 21.34 -4.32 4.71
C SER A 174 22.07 -5.21 3.71
N ARG A 175 21.46 -6.31 3.29
CA ARG A 175 22.03 -7.20 2.27
C ARG A 175 22.26 -6.50 0.91
N ARG A 176 21.46 -5.49 0.59
CA ARG A 176 21.64 -4.65 -0.62
C ARG A 176 22.55 -3.44 -0.40
N GLY A 177 23.11 -3.26 0.78
CA GLY A 177 23.98 -2.13 1.11
C GLY A 177 23.24 -0.77 1.18
N VAL A 178 21.92 -0.79 1.35
CA VAL A 178 21.09 0.43 1.46
C VAL A 178 21.19 1.02 2.86
N VAL A 179 21.36 0.18 3.86
CA VAL A 179 21.60 0.57 5.27
C VAL A 179 22.80 -0.17 5.81
N LYS A 180 23.52 0.50 6.73
CA LYS A 180 24.68 -0.08 7.44
C LYS A 180 24.26 -0.61 8.79
#